data_589ef745f57ac3c9d9e085393e7cff4a
#
_entry.id   589ef745f57ac3c9d9e085393e7cff4a
#
_cell.length_a   1.000
_cell.length_b   1.000
_cell.length_c   1.000
_cell.angle_alpha   90.00
_cell.angle_beta   90.00
_cell.angle_gamma   90.00
#
_symmetry.space_group_name_H-M   'P 1'
#
loop_
_entity.id
_entity.type
_entity.pdbx_description
1 polymer ?
#
loop_
_entity_poly.entity_id
_entity_poly.type
_entity_poly.pdbx_seq_one_letter_code
_entity_poly.pdbx_strand_id
1 'polypeptide(L)'
;MSGVDGDILREKIRQNMPKPPKLSFGLKAFLTTAIILLILLMLVGGSFIAVIPAGNVGVLDRFGVVSDTVLSPGLNFKDPLTGVHVLNTQTQQIEYKEVTGTLTSEGLEIKLDSSVLWHLDPTKAPEIFRTVRGDYVDTKLTPSFMGLLRAEIKKYTAEDIYTNKSTEIQADVEHQLKQELDKTGIKIERVWLRGIFLPKELQDAITIKQQKQQQAQQMQFTIQQSEQEARRLVIEAKGIAEANRIKGESVTPTLVSWEFVQGIKTNPNVLYVPIGSGGGSALFSLPTPELKG
;
A
#
# COMPACT_ATOMS: atom_id res chain seq x y z
N MET A 1 64.14 52.12 31.95
CA MET A 1 63.85 53.47 31.42
C MET A 1 63.15 53.34 30.11
N SER A 2 61.84 52.89 30.08
CA SER A 2 61.08 52.78 28.80
C SER A 2 59.57 52.93 29.00
N GLY A 3 59.09 53.50 30.11
CA GLY A 3 57.65 53.65 30.37
C GLY A 3 57.07 55.04 30.15
N VAL A 4 57.91 56.06 30.04
CA VAL A 4 57.48 57.47 30.09
C VAL A 4 57.12 58.04 28.70
N ASP A 5 57.67 57.47 27.63
CA ASP A 5 57.40 57.95 26.25
C ASP A 5 56.07 57.61 25.69
N GLY A 6 55.46 56.49 26.14
CA GLY A 6 54.17 56.05 25.65
C GLY A 6 52.98 56.88 26.11
N ASP A 7 53.04 57.38 27.29
CA ASP A 7 51.96 58.20 27.89
C ASP A 7 51.96 59.64 27.35
N ILE A 8 53.14 60.18 27.09
CA ILE A 8 53.28 61.50 26.46
C ILE A 8 52.78 61.49 24.99
N LEU A 9 53.03 60.42 24.28
CA LEU A 9 52.50 60.23 22.90
C LEU A 9 50.98 60.09 22.89
N ARG A 10 50.41 59.36 23.84
CA ARG A 10 48.94 59.18 23.94
C ARG A 10 48.24 60.49 24.32
N GLU A 11 48.92 61.34 25.18
CA GLU A 11 48.36 62.62 25.58
C GLU A 11 48.40 63.63 24.43
N LYS A 12 49.49 63.66 23.63
CA LYS A 12 49.62 64.49 22.41
C LYS A 12 48.62 64.10 21.31
N ILE A 13 48.37 62.80 21.15
CA ILE A 13 47.35 62.30 20.19
C ILE A 13 45.94 62.72 20.65
N ARG A 14 45.68 62.67 21.95
CA ARG A 14 44.39 63.07 22.54
C ARG A 14 44.14 64.58 22.46
N GLN A 15 45.17 65.40 22.54
CA GLN A 15 45.06 66.83 22.41
C GLN A 15 44.88 67.32 20.97
N ASN A 16 45.40 66.58 20.00
CA ASN A 16 45.28 66.90 18.57
C ASN A 16 44.07 66.25 17.83
N MET A 17 43.23 65.52 18.56
CA MET A 17 42.00 65.07 17.92
C MET A 17 41.05 66.23 17.63
N PRO A 18 40.66 66.46 16.42
CA PRO A 18 39.67 67.49 16.07
C PRO A 18 38.41 67.25 16.92
N LYS A 19 38.04 68.20 17.74
CA LYS A 19 36.79 68.13 18.50
C LYS A 19 35.65 67.92 17.54
N PRO A 20 34.75 66.89 17.70
CA PRO A 20 33.66 66.67 16.81
C PRO A 20 32.85 67.96 16.67
N PRO A 21 32.39 68.30 15.50
CA PRO A 21 31.66 69.53 15.25
C PRO A 21 30.45 69.56 16.18
N LYS A 22 30.32 70.66 16.96
CA LYS A 22 29.13 70.86 17.80
C LYS A 22 27.95 71.09 16.90
N LEU A 23 27.24 69.98 16.59
CA LEU A 23 25.96 70.04 15.86
C LEU A 23 25.01 70.99 16.61
N SER A 24 24.44 71.96 15.90
CA SER A 24 23.46 72.88 16.51
C SER A 24 22.29 72.06 17.08
N PHE A 25 21.72 72.52 18.19
CA PHE A 25 20.62 71.84 18.87
C PHE A 25 19.47 71.42 17.92
N GLY A 26 19.16 72.32 16.98
CA GLY A 26 18.17 72.08 15.92
C GLY A 26 18.53 70.91 15.01
N LEU A 27 19.81 70.72 14.62
CA LEU A 27 20.26 69.64 13.76
C LEU A 27 20.28 68.29 14.51
N LYS A 28 20.59 68.31 15.81
CA LYS A 28 20.48 67.08 16.68
C LYS A 28 19.03 66.64 16.83
N ALA A 29 18.12 67.59 17.10
CA ALA A 29 16.70 67.33 17.20
C ALA A 29 16.12 66.81 15.86
N PHE A 30 16.54 67.37 14.75
CA PHE A 30 16.13 66.86 13.42
C PHE A 30 16.64 65.46 13.14
N LEU A 31 17.92 65.17 13.43
CA LEU A 31 18.48 63.81 13.28
C LEU A 31 17.80 62.77 14.17
N THR A 32 17.51 63.13 15.42
CA THR A 32 16.81 62.20 16.32
C THR A 32 15.39 61.94 15.89
N THR A 33 14.66 62.97 15.45
CA THR A 33 13.28 62.75 14.89
C THR A 33 13.31 62.00 13.58
N ALA A 34 14.28 62.21 12.68
CA ALA A 34 14.47 61.45 11.48
C ALA A 34 14.78 59.99 11.73
N ILE A 35 15.64 59.68 12.71
CA ILE A 35 15.97 58.31 13.15
C ILE A 35 14.73 57.61 13.75
N ILE A 36 13.99 58.32 14.62
CA ILE A 36 12.76 57.77 15.21
C ILE A 36 11.71 57.49 14.12
N LEU A 37 11.56 58.40 13.14
CA LEU A 37 10.65 58.22 12.01
C LEU A 37 11.09 57.04 11.12
N LEU A 38 12.38 56.87 10.89
CA LEU A 38 12.96 55.77 10.13
C LEU A 38 12.74 54.43 10.82
N ILE A 39 12.95 54.37 12.15
CA ILE A 39 12.66 53.17 12.95
C ILE A 39 11.17 52.86 12.95
N LEU A 40 10.31 53.89 13.09
CA LEU A 40 8.86 53.72 13.00
C LEU A 40 8.44 53.23 11.62
N LEU A 41 9.01 53.78 10.55
CA LEU A 41 8.78 53.33 9.18
C LEU A 41 9.25 51.90 8.96
N MET A 42 10.37 51.50 9.50
CA MET A 42 10.92 50.16 9.43
C MET A 42 10.05 49.15 10.19
N LEU A 43 9.58 49.49 11.40
CA LEU A 43 8.67 48.69 12.21
C LEU A 43 7.31 48.48 11.52
N VAL A 44 6.76 49.54 10.96
CA VAL A 44 5.46 49.48 10.26
C VAL A 44 5.63 48.85 8.88
N GLY A 45 6.72 49.15 8.14
CA GLY A 45 6.99 48.64 6.81
C GLY A 45 7.08 47.10 6.75
N GLY A 46 7.70 46.46 7.75
CA GLY A 46 7.78 45.01 7.85
C GLY A 46 6.42 44.32 8.07
N SER A 47 5.43 45.06 8.56
CA SER A 47 4.08 44.52 8.80
C SER A 47 3.20 44.46 7.58
N PHE A 48 3.56 45.12 6.45
CA PHE A 48 2.81 45.11 5.22
C PHE A 48 3.09 43.93 4.28
N ILE A 49 4.15 43.17 4.59
CA ILE A 49 4.62 42.07 3.75
C ILE A 49 4.45 40.75 4.49
N ALA A 50 3.89 39.74 3.80
CA ALA A 50 3.86 38.37 4.25
C ALA A 50 4.47 37.48 3.17
N VAL A 51 5.43 36.65 3.55
CA VAL A 51 6.04 35.65 2.70
C VAL A 51 5.48 34.29 3.08
N ILE A 52 4.76 33.67 2.15
CA ILE A 52 4.17 32.34 2.35
C ILE A 52 5.06 31.31 1.64
N PRO A 53 5.60 30.31 2.36
CA PRO A 53 6.41 29.26 1.76
C PRO A 53 5.62 28.47 0.72
N ALA A 54 6.31 27.88 -0.27
CA ALA A 54 5.69 26.98 -1.25
C ALA A 54 5.03 25.78 -0.55
N GLY A 55 3.85 25.37 -1.03
CA GLY A 55 3.06 24.28 -0.45
C GLY A 55 2.27 24.67 0.81
N ASN A 56 2.18 25.97 1.11
CA ASN A 56 1.38 26.47 2.23
C ASN A 56 0.41 27.55 1.72
N VAL A 57 -0.59 27.86 2.55
CA VAL A 57 -1.48 28.99 2.37
C VAL A 57 -1.50 29.86 3.61
N GLY A 58 -1.66 31.16 3.43
CA GLY A 58 -1.79 32.10 4.54
C GLY A 58 -3.26 32.44 4.78
N VAL A 59 -3.73 32.18 6.00
CA VAL A 59 -5.06 32.59 6.47
C VAL A 59 -4.92 33.91 7.21
N LEU A 60 -5.73 34.88 6.86
CA LEU A 60 -5.74 36.22 7.44
C LEU A 60 -6.66 36.27 8.66
N ASP A 61 -6.15 36.73 9.79
CA ASP A 61 -6.91 36.99 11.01
C ASP A 61 -6.77 38.44 11.43
N ARG A 62 -7.88 39.13 11.54
CA ARG A 62 -7.92 40.52 12.01
C ARG A 62 -8.74 40.60 13.29
N PHE A 63 -8.08 40.80 14.44
CA PHE A 63 -8.71 40.90 15.76
C PHE A 63 -9.68 39.73 16.07
N GLY A 64 -9.31 38.50 15.67
CA GLY A 64 -10.13 37.30 15.88
C GLY A 64 -11.16 37.02 14.78
N VAL A 65 -11.27 37.91 13.78
CA VAL A 65 -12.13 37.68 12.60
C VAL A 65 -11.28 37.12 11.47
N VAL A 66 -11.54 35.87 11.08
CA VAL A 66 -10.87 35.18 9.98
C VAL A 66 -11.44 35.63 8.65
N SER A 67 -10.58 36.11 7.75
CA SER A 67 -10.97 36.49 6.38
C SER A 67 -11.22 35.24 5.53
N ASP A 68 -12.14 35.33 4.58
CA ASP A 68 -12.35 34.26 3.59
C ASP A 68 -11.27 34.26 2.50
N THR A 69 -10.47 35.32 2.40
CA THR A 69 -9.39 35.43 1.44
C THR A 69 -8.14 34.72 1.96
N VAL A 70 -7.53 33.89 1.14
CA VAL A 70 -6.27 33.21 1.42
C VAL A 70 -5.12 33.87 0.67
N LEU A 71 -3.94 33.92 1.30
CA LEU A 71 -2.70 34.32 0.66
C LEU A 71 -2.05 33.11 -0.02
N SER A 72 -1.79 33.26 -1.32
CA SER A 72 -1.07 32.24 -2.10
C SER A 72 0.42 32.20 -1.72
N PRO A 73 1.12 31.08 -2.04
CA PRO A 73 2.56 31.01 -1.89
C PRO A 73 3.30 32.16 -2.58
N GLY A 74 4.33 32.67 -1.94
CA GLY A 74 5.13 33.79 -2.44
C GLY A 74 5.01 35.04 -1.57
N LEU A 75 5.36 36.16 -2.15
CA LEU A 75 5.33 37.47 -1.51
C LEU A 75 3.94 38.10 -1.66
N ASN A 76 3.30 38.40 -0.53
CA ASN A 76 1.96 38.98 -0.47
C ASN A 76 1.99 40.31 0.30
N PHE A 77 1.16 41.26 -0.11
CA PHE A 77 0.91 42.46 0.63
C PHE A 77 -0.33 42.28 1.51
N LYS A 78 -0.23 42.68 2.76
CA LYS A 78 -1.32 42.59 3.74
C LYS A 78 -1.47 43.88 4.54
N ASP A 79 -2.62 44.05 5.17
CA ASP A 79 -2.84 45.10 6.18
C ASP A 79 -1.93 44.82 7.42
N PRO A 80 -1.19 45.79 7.92
CA PRO A 80 -0.30 45.63 9.08
C PRO A 80 -1.01 45.14 10.33
N LEU A 81 -2.30 45.41 10.49
CA LEU A 81 -3.12 45.01 11.63
C LEU A 81 -3.67 43.59 11.53
N THR A 82 -3.37 42.89 10.42
CA THR A 82 -3.85 41.54 10.15
C THR A 82 -2.77 40.51 10.46
N GLY A 83 -3.08 39.55 11.30
CA GLY A 83 -2.25 38.35 11.55
C GLY A 83 -2.29 37.43 10.32
N VAL A 84 -1.22 36.68 10.11
CA VAL A 84 -1.16 35.63 9.08
C VAL A 84 -0.83 34.29 9.72
N HIS A 85 -1.68 33.31 9.52
CA HIS A 85 -1.51 31.95 9.97
C HIS A 85 -1.21 31.07 8.74
N VAL A 86 -0.04 30.45 8.75
CA VAL A 86 0.42 29.61 7.65
C VAL A 86 -0.05 28.18 7.89
N LEU A 87 -0.86 27.64 6.97
CA LEU A 87 -1.32 26.25 6.99
C LEU A 87 -0.64 25.47 5.88
N ASN A 88 -0.17 24.27 6.21
CA ASN A 88 0.46 23.37 5.26
C ASN A 88 -0.64 22.68 4.42
N THR A 89 -0.56 22.81 3.10
CA THR A 89 -1.48 22.21 2.14
C THR A 89 -0.85 21.06 1.35
N GLN A 90 0.39 20.72 1.66
CA GLN A 90 1.04 19.56 1.06
C GLN A 90 0.45 18.27 1.61
N THR A 91 0.63 17.19 0.85
CA THR A 91 0.28 15.85 1.31
C THR A 91 1.10 15.45 2.53
N GLN A 92 0.42 15.05 3.57
CA GLN A 92 0.98 14.63 4.86
C GLN A 92 0.50 13.22 5.18
N GLN A 93 1.30 12.51 5.97
CA GLN A 93 0.99 11.17 6.44
C GLN A 93 0.97 11.16 7.97
N ILE A 94 -0.04 10.48 8.51
CA ILE A 94 -0.12 10.16 9.94
C ILE A 94 -0.10 8.66 10.10
N GLU A 95 0.68 8.19 11.06
CA GLU A 95 0.76 6.79 11.45
C GLU A 95 0.11 6.59 12.81
N TYR A 96 -0.78 5.63 12.88
CA TYR A 96 -1.42 5.17 14.11
C TYR A 96 -0.91 3.76 14.39
N LYS A 97 -0.08 3.63 15.42
CA LYS A 97 0.51 2.36 15.85
C LYS A 97 -0.32 1.76 16.97
N GLU A 98 -0.49 0.44 16.92
CA GLU A 98 -1.20 -0.33 17.95
C GLU A 98 -2.53 0.30 18.37
N VAL A 99 -3.39 0.62 17.40
CA VAL A 99 -4.74 1.13 17.70
C VAL A 99 -5.46 0.10 18.55
N THR A 100 -5.65 0.43 19.82
CA THR A 100 -6.33 -0.42 20.82
C THR A 100 -7.83 -0.13 20.91
N GLY A 101 -8.57 -1.02 21.57
CA GLY A 101 -10.01 -0.87 21.76
C GLY A 101 -10.82 -1.09 20.49
N THR A 102 -10.26 -1.82 19.53
CA THR A 102 -10.97 -2.22 18.32
C THR A 102 -11.49 -3.64 18.51
N LEU A 103 -12.82 -3.78 18.58
CA LEU A 103 -13.50 -5.05 18.78
C LEU A 103 -14.03 -5.58 17.44
N THR A 104 -13.85 -6.86 17.20
CA THR A 104 -14.46 -7.59 16.08
C THR A 104 -15.94 -7.86 16.33
N SER A 105 -16.65 -8.42 15.33
CA SER A 105 -18.04 -8.86 15.47
C SER A 105 -18.22 -9.94 16.56
N GLU A 106 -17.16 -10.66 16.86
CA GLU A 106 -17.13 -11.71 17.89
C GLU A 106 -16.75 -11.18 19.27
N GLY A 107 -16.52 -9.85 19.42
CA GLY A 107 -16.12 -9.23 20.67
C GLY A 107 -14.64 -9.43 21.03
N LEU A 108 -13.82 -9.86 20.08
CA LEU A 108 -12.37 -10.03 20.29
C LEU A 108 -11.67 -8.69 20.07
N GLU A 109 -10.78 -8.32 20.99
CA GLU A 109 -9.95 -7.13 20.83
C GLU A 109 -8.75 -7.44 19.93
N ILE A 110 -8.60 -6.61 18.91
CA ILE A 110 -7.46 -6.66 17.99
C ILE A 110 -6.71 -5.34 18.01
N LYS A 111 -5.41 -5.39 17.75
CA LYS A 111 -4.59 -4.20 17.54
C LYS A 111 -4.29 -4.05 16.06
N LEU A 112 -4.32 -2.81 15.60
CA LEU A 112 -4.13 -2.47 14.20
C LEU A 112 -3.11 -1.36 14.05
N ASP A 113 -2.21 -1.51 13.09
CA ASP A 113 -1.40 -0.42 12.58
C ASP A 113 -2.06 0.13 11.32
N SER A 114 -2.21 1.44 11.30
CA SER A 114 -2.83 2.12 10.17
C SER A 114 -2.11 3.43 9.85
N SER A 115 -2.28 3.92 8.63
CA SER A 115 -1.81 5.24 8.24
C SER A 115 -2.80 5.90 7.30
N VAL A 116 -2.89 7.21 7.43
CA VAL A 116 -3.76 8.07 6.62
C VAL A 116 -2.90 9.08 5.89
N LEU A 117 -3.06 9.14 4.57
CA LEU A 117 -2.49 10.14 3.70
C LEU A 117 -3.55 11.18 3.38
N TRP A 118 -3.23 12.44 3.60
CA TRP A 118 -4.20 13.52 3.52
C TRP A 118 -3.52 14.86 3.21
N HIS A 119 -4.29 15.84 2.73
CA HIS A 119 -3.87 17.22 2.58
C HIS A 119 -5.03 18.17 2.87
N LEU A 120 -4.72 19.46 3.09
CA LEU A 120 -5.73 20.50 3.22
C LEU A 120 -6.13 21.07 1.87
N ASP A 121 -7.41 21.29 1.67
CA ASP A 121 -7.92 22.09 0.56
C ASP A 121 -7.58 23.57 0.80
N PRO A 122 -6.73 24.19 -0.04
CA PRO A 122 -6.35 25.58 0.13
C PRO A 122 -7.54 26.54 0.19
N THR A 123 -8.60 26.23 -0.54
CA THR A 123 -9.79 27.10 -0.64
C THR A 123 -10.62 27.08 0.64
N LYS A 124 -10.57 25.99 1.41
CA LYS A 124 -11.28 25.81 2.68
C LYS A 124 -10.44 26.10 3.92
N ALA A 125 -9.18 26.49 3.74
CA ALA A 125 -8.28 26.79 4.84
C ALA A 125 -8.83 27.84 5.85
N PRO A 126 -9.54 28.91 5.44
CA PRO A 126 -10.17 29.85 6.38
C PRO A 126 -11.26 29.19 7.24
N GLU A 127 -12.07 28.32 6.66
CA GLU A 127 -13.14 27.63 7.36
C GLU A 127 -12.58 26.67 8.43
N ILE A 128 -11.55 25.90 8.07
CA ILE A 128 -10.84 25.01 9.02
C ILE A 128 -10.26 25.85 10.16
N PHE A 129 -9.53 26.91 9.82
CA PHE A 129 -8.90 27.75 10.82
C PHE A 129 -9.92 28.42 11.76
N ARG A 130 -11.09 28.81 11.24
CA ARG A 130 -12.20 29.38 12.03
C ARG A 130 -12.78 28.37 13.01
N THR A 131 -12.85 27.08 12.61
CA THR A 131 -13.48 26.02 13.39
C THR A 131 -12.55 25.41 14.43
N VAL A 132 -11.32 25.06 14.04
CA VAL A 132 -10.38 24.27 14.88
C VAL A 132 -8.97 24.85 14.96
N ARG A 133 -8.74 26.01 14.35
CA ARG A 133 -7.43 26.67 14.26
C ARG A 133 -6.34 25.72 13.70
N GLY A 134 -5.28 25.46 14.46
CA GLY A 134 -4.15 24.63 14.03
C GLY A 134 -4.31 23.13 14.32
N ASP A 135 -5.21 22.74 15.21
CA ASP A 135 -5.30 21.36 15.74
C ASP A 135 -6.35 20.49 15.01
N TYR A 136 -6.54 20.70 13.71
CA TYR A 136 -7.52 19.98 12.90
C TYR A 136 -7.23 18.49 12.80
N VAL A 137 -5.97 18.08 12.95
CA VAL A 137 -5.57 16.67 12.97
C VAL A 137 -6.13 15.97 14.19
N ASP A 138 -5.83 16.48 15.38
CA ASP A 138 -6.22 15.84 16.63
C ASP A 138 -7.69 16.06 16.97
N THR A 139 -8.27 17.15 16.47
CA THR A 139 -9.67 17.50 16.77
C THR A 139 -10.68 16.95 15.78
N LYS A 140 -10.27 16.71 14.51
CA LYS A 140 -11.18 16.26 13.44
C LYS A 140 -10.70 14.94 12.81
N LEU A 141 -9.51 14.91 12.21
CA LEU A 141 -9.05 13.76 11.44
C LEU A 141 -8.94 12.50 12.30
N THR A 142 -8.22 12.58 13.41
CA THR A 142 -7.98 11.42 14.28
C THR A 142 -9.26 10.83 14.86
N PRO A 143 -10.17 11.63 15.47
CA PRO A 143 -11.41 11.08 16.02
C PRO A 143 -12.33 10.48 14.96
N SER A 144 -12.50 11.13 13.81
CA SER A 144 -13.31 10.62 12.71
C SER A 144 -12.74 9.31 12.17
N PHE A 145 -11.42 9.26 11.90
CA PHE A 145 -10.76 8.05 11.45
C PHE A 145 -10.92 6.89 12.44
N MET A 146 -10.61 7.13 13.72
CA MET A 146 -10.72 6.10 14.76
C MET A 146 -12.15 5.61 14.97
N GLY A 147 -13.12 6.52 14.89
CA GLY A 147 -14.53 6.18 14.97
C GLY A 147 -14.98 5.28 13.84
N LEU A 148 -14.69 5.67 12.60
CA LEU A 148 -15.02 4.89 11.41
C LEU A 148 -14.30 3.55 11.37
N LEU A 149 -13.00 3.52 11.70
CA LEU A 149 -12.21 2.29 11.74
C LEU A 149 -12.82 1.27 12.72
N ARG A 150 -13.16 1.70 13.95
CA ARG A 150 -13.78 0.82 14.94
C ARG A 150 -15.17 0.35 14.52
N ALA A 151 -15.95 1.24 13.92
CA ALA A 151 -17.29 0.91 13.42
C ALA A 151 -17.23 -0.12 12.28
N GLU A 152 -16.27 0.03 11.38
CA GLU A 152 -16.11 -0.87 10.25
C GLU A 152 -15.61 -2.25 10.70
N ILE A 153 -14.55 -2.29 11.50
CA ILE A 153 -13.98 -3.54 12.02
C ILE A 153 -14.99 -4.38 12.79
N LYS A 154 -15.90 -3.74 13.52
CA LYS A 154 -16.96 -4.44 14.26
C LYS A 154 -17.91 -5.26 13.40
N LYS A 155 -17.93 -5.06 12.09
CA LYS A 155 -18.75 -5.84 11.15
C LYS A 155 -18.14 -7.18 10.77
N TYR A 156 -16.83 -7.37 10.99
CA TYR A 156 -16.07 -8.51 10.52
C TYR A 156 -15.56 -9.38 11.66
N THR A 157 -15.34 -10.67 11.37
CA THR A 157 -14.68 -11.59 12.31
C THR A 157 -13.16 -11.36 12.30
N ALA A 158 -12.48 -11.80 13.35
CA ALA A 158 -11.01 -11.71 13.40
C ALA A 158 -10.34 -12.48 12.25
N GLU A 159 -10.92 -13.62 11.84
CA GLU A 159 -10.45 -14.42 10.71
C GLU A 159 -10.60 -13.68 9.38
N ASP A 160 -11.74 -13.02 9.12
CA ASP A 160 -11.98 -12.24 7.91
C ASP A 160 -10.98 -11.09 7.77
N ILE A 161 -10.76 -10.36 8.86
CA ILE A 161 -9.84 -9.22 8.90
C ILE A 161 -8.41 -9.68 8.61
N TYR A 162 -8.00 -10.81 9.20
CA TYR A 162 -6.65 -11.34 9.06
C TYR A 162 -6.37 -11.93 7.67
N THR A 163 -7.36 -12.54 7.02
CA THR A 163 -7.16 -13.33 5.79
C THR A 163 -7.50 -12.57 4.52
N ASN A 164 -8.75 -12.10 4.38
CA ASN A 164 -9.28 -11.74 3.05
C ASN A 164 -9.94 -10.36 2.97
N LYS A 165 -10.36 -9.77 4.09
CA LYS A 165 -11.22 -8.59 4.10
C LYS A 165 -10.51 -7.27 4.41
N SER A 166 -9.21 -7.30 4.69
CA SER A 166 -8.44 -6.09 5.02
C SER A 166 -8.52 -5.00 3.94
N THR A 167 -8.50 -5.41 2.66
CA THR A 167 -8.60 -4.47 1.52
C THR A 167 -10.00 -3.88 1.40
N GLU A 168 -11.05 -4.66 1.64
CA GLU A 168 -12.45 -4.21 1.63
C GLU A 168 -12.68 -3.20 2.77
N ILE A 169 -12.27 -3.55 3.99
CA ILE A 169 -12.34 -2.66 5.15
C ILE A 169 -11.60 -1.35 4.89
N GLN A 170 -10.40 -1.42 4.32
CA GLN A 170 -9.61 -0.24 3.97
C GLN A 170 -10.36 0.67 2.99
N ALA A 171 -10.98 0.11 1.94
CA ALA A 171 -11.72 0.85 0.93
C ALA A 171 -12.98 1.52 1.54
N ASP A 172 -13.69 0.81 2.41
CA ASP A 172 -14.90 1.32 3.05
C ASP A 172 -14.58 2.45 4.04
N VAL A 173 -13.55 2.27 4.88
CA VAL A 173 -13.08 3.33 5.78
C VAL A 173 -12.61 4.55 5.00
N GLU A 174 -11.82 4.36 3.94
CA GLU A 174 -11.35 5.45 3.08
C GLU A 174 -12.52 6.22 2.46
N HIS A 175 -13.51 5.51 1.93
CA HIS A 175 -14.68 6.12 1.29
C HIS A 175 -15.52 6.92 2.31
N GLN A 176 -15.82 6.35 3.48
CA GLN A 176 -16.58 7.02 4.52
C GLN A 176 -15.84 8.23 5.08
N LEU A 177 -14.53 8.09 5.32
CA LEU A 177 -13.68 9.17 5.83
C LEU A 177 -13.59 10.33 4.83
N LYS A 178 -13.47 10.04 3.52
CA LYS A 178 -13.55 11.05 2.46
C LYS A 178 -14.87 11.82 2.51
N GLN A 179 -15.98 11.12 2.60
CA GLN A 179 -17.32 11.76 2.64
C GLN A 179 -17.51 12.65 3.87
N GLU A 180 -17.02 12.22 5.03
CA GLU A 180 -17.16 12.95 6.28
C GLU A 180 -16.28 14.21 6.30
N LEU A 181 -15.02 14.09 5.91
CA LEU A 181 -14.02 15.15 6.04
C LEU A 181 -13.95 16.11 4.84
N ASP A 182 -14.46 15.71 3.67
CA ASP A 182 -14.48 16.56 2.47
C ASP A 182 -15.20 17.90 2.70
N LYS A 183 -16.27 17.87 3.49
CA LYS A 183 -17.03 19.07 3.86
C LYS A 183 -16.22 20.03 4.72
N THR A 184 -15.30 19.50 5.51
CA THR A 184 -14.43 20.30 6.41
C THR A 184 -13.18 20.82 5.73
N GLY A 185 -12.90 20.40 4.48
CA GLY A 185 -11.70 20.82 3.72
C GLY A 185 -10.47 19.97 3.99
N ILE A 186 -10.60 18.86 4.70
CA ILE A 186 -9.54 17.85 4.83
C ILE A 186 -9.77 16.81 3.75
N LYS A 187 -8.84 16.74 2.79
CA LYS A 187 -8.90 15.79 1.67
C LYS A 187 -8.11 14.54 1.99
N ILE A 188 -8.80 13.42 2.08
CA ILE A 188 -8.17 12.11 2.28
C ILE A 188 -7.75 11.56 0.94
N GLU A 189 -6.48 11.25 0.77
CA GLU A 189 -5.95 10.63 -0.44
C GLU A 189 -6.04 9.11 -0.33
N ARG A 190 -5.53 8.57 0.77
CA ARG A 190 -5.51 7.12 1.02
C ARG A 190 -5.50 6.78 2.50
N VAL A 191 -6.10 5.63 2.80
CA VAL A 191 -6.00 4.96 4.09
C VAL A 191 -5.29 3.63 3.87
N TRP A 192 -4.39 3.24 4.77
CA TRP A 192 -3.76 1.91 4.78
C TRP A 192 -3.96 1.24 6.13
N LEU A 193 -4.32 -0.02 6.09
CA LEU A 193 -4.20 -0.94 7.20
C LEU A 193 -2.88 -1.71 7.00
N ARG A 194 -1.89 -1.48 7.87
CA ARG A 194 -0.54 -2.01 7.70
C ARG A 194 -0.30 -3.31 8.45
N GLY A 195 -0.71 -3.38 9.69
CA GLY A 195 -0.49 -4.50 10.57
C GLY A 195 -1.76 -4.88 11.32
N ILE A 196 -2.02 -6.17 11.44
CA ILE A 196 -3.13 -6.72 12.20
C ILE A 196 -2.51 -7.67 13.22
N PHE A 197 -2.63 -7.32 14.49
CA PHE A 197 -2.06 -8.08 15.58
C PHE A 197 -3.16 -8.77 16.37
N LEU A 198 -3.19 -10.07 16.25
CA LEU A 198 -4.10 -10.96 17.01
C LEU A 198 -3.36 -11.54 18.20
N PRO A 199 -4.06 -11.88 19.28
CA PRO A 199 -3.51 -12.74 20.33
C PRO A 199 -2.96 -14.03 19.72
N LYS A 200 -1.82 -14.51 20.24
CA LYS A 200 -1.10 -15.65 19.66
C LYS A 200 -1.97 -16.91 19.57
N GLU A 201 -2.75 -17.16 20.61
CA GLU A 201 -3.64 -18.31 20.68
C GLU A 201 -4.68 -18.31 19.53
N LEU A 202 -5.19 -17.14 19.19
CA LEU A 202 -6.14 -16.98 18.10
C LEU A 202 -5.48 -17.12 16.73
N GLN A 203 -4.28 -16.55 16.58
CA GLN A 203 -3.49 -16.67 15.35
C GLN A 203 -3.15 -18.14 15.06
N ASP A 204 -2.73 -18.89 16.09
CA ASP A 204 -2.43 -20.32 15.99
C ASP A 204 -3.70 -21.12 15.62
N ALA A 205 -4.85 -20.83 16.25
CA ALA A 205 -6.12 -21.48 15.95
C ALA A 205 -6.58 -21.23 14.49
N ILE A 206 -6.47 -19.99 13.98
CA ILE A 206 -6.78 -19.66 12.59
C ILE A 206 -5.84 -20.42 11.64
N THR A 207 -4.56 -20.45 11.94
CA THR A 207 -3.56 -21.15 11.12
C THR A 207 -3.86 -22.64 11.03
N ILE A 208 -4.17 -23.29 12.18
CA ILE A 208 -4.54 -24.72 12.22
C ILE A 208 -5.83 -24.97 11.42
N LYS A 209 -6.84 -24.10 11.55
CA LYS A 209 -8.08 -24.21 10.80
C LYS A 209 -7.83 -24.12 9.29
N GLN A 210 -7.02 -23.16 8.83
CA GLN A 210 -6.64 -23.01 7.43
C GLN A 210 -5.88 -24.24 6.91
N GLN A 211 -4.95 -24.78 7.67
CA GLN A 211 -4.24 -26.00 7.30
C GLN A 211 -5.18 -27.17 7.10
N LYS A 212 -6.15 -27.36 8.03
CA LYS A 212 -7.15 -28.42 7.90
C LYS A 212 -8.06 -28.22 6.70
N GLN A 213 -8.46 -27.00 6.40
CA GLN A 213 -9.24 -26.68 5.20
C GLN A 213 -8.47 -26.99 3.90
N GLN A 214 -7.20 -26.62 3.85
CA GLN A 214 -6.34 -26.94 2.70
C GLN A 214 -6.14 -28.46 2.54
N GLN A 215 -5.94 -29.20 3.66
CA GLN A 215 -5.86 -30.67 3.62
C GLN A 215 -7.16 -31.29 3.10
N ALA A 216 -8.33 -30.80 3.54
CA ALA A 216 -9.61 -31.28 3.07
C ALA A 216 -9.81 -31.00 1.57
N GLN A 217 -9.41 -29.82 1.10
CA GLN A 217 -9.44 -29.47 -0.34
C GLN A 217 -8.51 -30.37 -1.15
N GLN A 218 -7.29 -30.61 -0.69
CA GLN A 218 -6.35 -31.53 -1.33
C GLN A 218 -6.93 -32.94 -1.42
N MET A 219 -7.56 -33.42 -0.34
CA MET A 219 -8.22 -34.73 -0.35
C MET A 219 -9.35 -34.80 -1.41
N GLN A 220 -10.17 -33.75 -1.51
CA GLN A 220 -11.20 -33.68 -2.54
C GLN A 220 -10.62 -33.72 -3.95
N PHE A 221 -9.56 -32.98 -4.23
CA PHE A 221 -8.85 -33.02 -5.52
C PHE A 221 -8.29 -34.42 -5.81
N THR A 222 -7.71 -35.08 -4.80
CA THR A 222 -7.18 -36.45 -4.94
C THR A 222 -8.31 -37.43 -5.27
N ILE A 223 -9.46 -37.32 -4.59
CA ILE A 223 -10.64 -38.16 -4.88
C ILE A 223 -11.11 -37.91 -6.30
N GLN A 224 -11.28 -36.65 -6.71
CA GLN A 224 -11.71 -36.34 -8.10
C GLN A 224 -10.73 -36.86 -9.14
N GLN A 225 -9.43 -36.73 -8.89
CA GLN A 225 -8.40 -37.27 -9.76
C GLN A 225 -8.51 -38.80 -9.87
N SER A 226 -8.64 -39.50 -8.75
CA SER A 226 -8.81 -40.97 -8.74
C SER A 226 -10.08 -41.41 -9.44
N GLU A 227 -11.20 -40.69 -9.29
CA GLU A 227 -12.43 -40.96 -10.03
C GLU A 227 -12.26 -40.75 -11.54
N GLN A 228 -11.59 -39.67 -11.95
CA GLN A 228 -11.31 -39.43 -13.38
C GLN A 228 -10.41 -40.51 -13.97
N GLU A 229 -9.41 -40.95 -13.22
CA GLU A 229 -8.53 -42.03 -13.65
C GLU A 229 -9.24 -43.35 -13.72
N ALA A 230 -10.10 -43.70 -12.76
CA ALA A 230 -10.95 -44.89 -12.83
C ALA A 230 -11.89 -44.83 -14.04
N ARG A 231 -12.53 -43.68 -14.33
CA ARG A 231 -13.35 -43.48 -15.52
C ARG A 231 -12.55 -43.66 -16.81
N ARG A 232 -11.33 -43.09 -16.87
CA ARG A 232 -10.44 -43.28 -18.02
C ARG A 232 -10.10 -44.73 -18.26
N LEU A 233 -9.75 -45.49 -17.23
CA LEU A 233 -9.46 -46.92 -17.33
C LEU A 233 -10.68 -47.73 -17.82
N VAL A 234 -11.89 -47.40 -17.34
CA VAL A 234 -13.13 -48.06 -17.79
C VAL A 234 -13.41 -47.76 -19.26
N ILE A 235 -13.22 -46.50 -19.69
CA ILE A 235 -13.40 -46.10 -21.09
C ILE A 235 -12.37 -46.80 -21.98
N GLU A 236 -11.12 -46.85 -21.55
CA GLU A 236 -10.03 -47.53 -22.25
C GLU A 236 -10.32 -49.05 -22.41
N ALA A 237 -10.70 -49.70 -21.29
CA ALA A 237 -11.06 -51.11 -21.29
C ALA A 237 -12.25 -51.40 -22.22
N LYS A 238 -13.28 -50.54 -22.20
CA LYS A 238 -14.42 -50.64 -23.14
C LYS A 238 -13.99 -50.45 -24.59
N GLY A 239 -13.10 -49.46 -24.84
CA GLY A 239 -12.55 -49.23 -26.18
C GLY A 239 -11.75 -50.43 -26.70
N ILE A 240 -10.91 -51.05 -25.84
CA ILE A 240 -10.17 -52.27 -26.20
C ILE A 240 -11.13 -53.44 -26.47
N ALA A 241 -12.14 -53.64 -25.60
CA ALA A 241 -13.12 -54.70 -25.76
C ALA A 241 -13.90 -54.53 -27.07
N GLU A 242 -14.34 -53.34 -27.41
CA GLU A 242 -15.05 -53.03 -28.65
C GLU A 242 -14.15 -53.19 -29.88
N ALA A 243 -12.89 -52.73 -29.81
CA ALA A 243 -11.92 -52.94 -30.87
C ALA A 243 -11.67 -54.43 -31.11
N ASN A 244 -11.58 -55.24 -30.04
CA ASN A 244 -11.42 -56.68 -30.15
C ASN A 244 -12.69 -57.37 -30.71
N ARG A 245 -13.90 -56.91 -30.35
CA ARG A 245 -15.15 -57.36 -30.92
C ARG A 245 -15.21 -57.13 -32.44
N ILE A 246 -14.90 -55.88 -32.85
CA ILE A 246 -14.88 -55.51 -34.28
C ILE A 246 -13.83 -56.34 -35.05
N LYS A 247 -12.64 -56.51 -34.48
CA LYS A 247 -11.61 -57.39 -35.07
C LYS A 247 -12.11 -58.84 -35.19
N GLY A 248 -12.69 -59.39 -34.12
CA GLY A 248 -13.25 -60.77 -34.16
C GLY A 248 -14.33 -60.97 -35.19
N GLU A 249 -15.20 -59.98 -35.37
CA GLU A 249 -16.23 -60.01 -36.42
C GLU A 249 -15.66 -59.82 -37.83
N SER A 250 -14.57 -59.11 -38.00
CA SER A 250 -13.90 -58.88 -39.30
C SER A 250 -12.93 -59.99 -39.70
N VAL A 251 -12.52 -60.86 -38.76
CA VAL A 251 -11.64 -62.00 -39.05
C VAL A 251 -12.43 -63.14 -39.69
N THR A 252 -12.48 -63.10 -40.97
CA THR A 252 -13.07 -64.23 -41.79
C THR A 252 -11.96 -65.29 -42.03
N PRO A 253 -12.36 -66.54 -42.22
CA PRO A 253 -11.41 -67.65 -42.60
C PRO A 253 -10.54 -67.27 -43.82
N THR A 254 -11.12 -66.49 -44.75
CA THR A 254 -10.40 -66.01 -45.95
C THR A 254 -9.31 -65.00 -45.61
N LEU A 255 -9.56 -64.08 -44.63
CA LEU A 255 -8.58 -63.09 -44.18
C LEU A 255 -7.43 -63.76 -43.42
N VAL A 256 -7.70 -64.73 -42.57
CA VAL A 256 -6.68 -65.51 -41.86
C VAL A 256 -5.79 -66.25 -42.83
N SER A 257 -6.39 -66.86 -43.88
CA SER A 257 -5.64 -67.53 -44.91
C SER A 257 -4.80 -66.61 -45.75
N TRP A 258 -5.24 -65.38 -46.01
CA TRP A 258 -4.54 -64.36 -46.75
C TRP A 258 -3.31 -63.80 -45.91
N GLU A 259 -3.51 -63.48 -44.64
CA GLU A 259 -2.45 -63.04 -43.74
C GLU A 259 -1.40 -64.11 -43.50
N PHE A 260 -1.84 -65.38 -43.44
CA PHE A 260 -0.93 -66.56 -43.40
C PHE A 260 -0.01 -66.61 -44.61
N VAL A 261 -0.57 -66.45 -45.80
CA VAL A 261 0.18 -66.42 -47.07
C VAL A 261 1.18 -65.20 -47.11
N GLN A 262 0.73 -64.05 -46.64
CA GLN A 262 1.61 -62.87 -46.54
C GLN A 262 2.75 -63.08 -45.53
N GLY A 263 2.46 -63.66 -44.33
CA GLY A 263 3.43 -64.02 -43.35
C GLY A 263 4.54 -64.94 -43.85
N ILE A 264 4.17 -65.95 -44.67
CA ILE A 264 5.13 -66.84 -45.30
C ILE A 264 6.03 -66.09 -46.29
N LYS A 265 5.47 -65.10 -47.04
CA LYS A 265 6.25 -64.30 -48.02
C LYS A 265 7.25 -63.36 -47.32
N THR A 266 6.93 -62.86 -46.14
CA THR A 266 7.71 -61.83 -45.47
C THR A 266 8.80 -62.42 -44.53
N ASN A 267 8.65 -63.69 -44.12
CA ASN A 267 9.53 -64.31 -43.14
C ASN A 267 9.89 -65.76 -43.58
N PRO A 268 10.89 -65.97 -44.49
CA PRO A 268 11.25 -67.24 -45.07
C PRO A 268 11.79 -68.30 -44.13
N ASN A 269 12.10 -67.89 -42.88
CA ASN A 269 12.69 -68.80 -41.87
C ASN A 269 11.65 -69.40 -40.92
N VAL A 270 10.34 -69.19 -41.15
CA VAL A 270 9.29 -69.77 -40.32
C VAL A 270 8.74 -71.06 -40.99
N LEU A 271 8.93 -72.19 -40.31
CA LEU A 271 8.37 -73.44 -40.71
C LEU A 271 6.89 -73.55 -40.37
N TYR A 272 6.01 -73.46 -41.34
CA TYR A 272 4.55 -73.64 -41.12
C TYR A 272 4.21 -75.10 -41.26
N VAL A 273 3.71 -75.70 -40.20
CA VAL A 273 3.18 -77.08 -40.27
C VAL A 273 1.65 -77.01 -40.49
N PRO A 274 1.13 -77.45 -41.61
CA PRO A 274 -0.31 -77.44 -41.83
C PRO A 274 -1.00 -78.46 -40.90
N ILE A 275 -1.88 -78.01 -40.07
CA ILE A 275 -2.69 -78.81 -39.17
C ILE A 275 -3.89 -79.29 -40.00
N GLY A 276 -3.94 -80.58 -40.35
CA GLY A 276 -5.10 -81.20 -40.94
C GLY A 276 -6.28 -81.12 -39.99
N SER A 277 -7.52 -81.09 -40.50
CA SER A 277 -8.79 -80.92 -39.80
C SER A 277 -9.17 -82.08 -38.84
N GLY A 278 -8.25 -82.48 -37.97
CA GLY A 278 -8.50 -83.45 -36.93
C GLY A 278 -7.69 -83.04 -35.70
N GLY A 279 -8.44 -82.67 -34.66
CA GLY A 279 -7.98 -82.05 -33.39
C GLY A 279 -6.74 -82.60 -32.72
N GLY A 280 -5.60 -82.07 -33.05
CA GLY A 280 -4.34 -82.32 -32.41
C GLY A 280 -3.66 -81.01 -32.08
N SER A 281 -3.23 -80.87 -30.79
CA SER A 281 -2.50 -79.72 -30.31
C SER A 281 -1.15 -79.55 -31.05
N ALA A 282 -0.98 -78.43 -31.77
CA ALA A 282 0.28 -78.10 -32.41
C ALA A 282 1.33 -77.73 -31.33
N LEU A 283 2.32 -78.54 -31.13
CA LEU A 283 3.49 -78.25 -30.37
C LEU A 283 4.46 -77.40 -31.23
N PHE A 284 4.53 -76.15 -30.99
CA PHE A 284 5.56 -75.29 -31.58
C PHE A 284 6.91 -75.51 -30.83
N SER A 285 7.86 -76.13 -31.45
CA SER A 285 9.24 -76.09 -31.00
C SER A 285 9.94 -74.93 -31.68
N LEU A 286 10.20 -73.88 -30.92
CA LEU A 286 11.10 -72.83 -31.38
C LEU A 286 12.55 -73.33 -31.34
N PRO A 287 13.31 -73.18 -32.43
CA PRO A 287 14.77 -73.45 -32.36
C PRO A 287 15.38 -72.39 -31.44
N THR A 288 16.11 -72.84 -30.40
CA THR A 288 16.95 -72.00 -29.57
C THR A 288 18.09 -71.44 -30.42
N PRO A 289 18.35 -70.12 -30.44
CA PRO A 289 19.51 -69.56 -31.09
C PRO A 289 20.76 -70.04 -30.34
N GLU A 290 21.69 -70.76 -31.03
CA GLU A 290 23.02 -71.01 -30.54
C GLU A 290 23.76 -69.66 -30.39
N LEU A 291 24.01 -69.27 -29.18
CA LEU A 291 25.00 -68.22 -28.86
C LEU A 291 26.39 -68.78 -29.15
N LYS A 292 26.96 -68.47 -30.31
CA LYS A 292 28.40 -68.59 -30.53
C LYS A 292 29.08 -67.51 -29.69
N GLY A 293 30.05 -67.97 -28.88
CA GLY A 293 30.89 -67.25 -27.97
C GLY A 293 31.78 -66.15 -28.58
#